data_d4c4a643f5980189c9f6405542cf0f5a
#
_entry.id   d4c4a643f5980189c9f6405542cf0f5a
#
_cell.length_a   1.000
_cell.length_b   1.000
_cell.length_c   1.000
_cell.angle_alpha   90.00
_cell.angle_beta   90.00
_cell.angle_gamma   90.00
#
_symmetry.space_group_name_H-M   'P 1'
#
loop_
_entity.id
_entity.type
_entity.pdbx_description
1 polymer ?
#
loop_
_entity_poly.entity_id
_entity_poly.type
_entity_poly.pdbx_seq_one_letter_code
_entity_poly.pdbx_strand_id
1 'polypeptide(L)'
;EQDAIIRSELPGVRVVQGGPGTGKTAVALHRAAYLLYTNRERLSKAGVLVVGPSNSFMWYIERVLPSLGETGVVMASLATLYPGLRAVPEEDRAVAALKGDLRMVKVIKRAVADRQKVPARAQLLNVEGTDVELTPEMVRSARSRARSTGKPHNEARETFVKILLKELTAKLDE
;
A
#
# COMPACT_ATOMS: atom_id res chain seq x y z
N GLU A 1 29.10 -0.24 -19.04
CA GLU A 1 28.59 -0.90 -17.81
C GLU A 1 27.24 -0.29 -17.41
N GLN A 2 27.12 1.04 -17.24
CA GLN A 2 25.85 1.72 -16.89
C GLN A 2 24.75 1.46 -17.91
N ASP A 3 25.04 1.53 -19.22
CA ASP A 3 24.06 1.28 -20.29
C ASP A 3 23.51 -0.15 -20.25
N ALA A 4 24.34 -1.14 -19.94
CA ALA A 4 23.91 -2.53 -19.76
C ALA A 4 22.92 -2.70 -18.58
N ILE A 5 23.11 -1.94 -17.49
CA ILE A 5 22.17 -1.93 -16.37
C ILE A 5 20.84 -1.27 -16.77
N ILE A 6 20.91 -0.15 -17.47
CA ILE A 6 19.72 0.61 -17.90
C ILE A 6 18.86 -0.26 -18.82
N ARG A 7 19.46 -0.93 -19.81
CA ARG A 7 18.76 -1.71 -20.83
C ARG A 7 18.46 -3.15 -20.43
N SER A 8 18.85 -3.59 -19.23
CA SER A 8 18.56 -4.96 -18.81
C SER A 8 17.04 -5.21 -18.68
N GLU A 9 16.62 -6.45 -18.91
CA GLU A 9 15.21 -6.86 -18.92
C GLU A 9 14.44 -6.50 -17.65
N LEU A 10 13.11 -6.38 -17.75
CA LEU A 10 12.20 -6.03 -16.66
C LEU A 10 12.16 -7.08 -15.52
N PRO A 11 12.16 -8.41 -15.78
CA PRO A 11 11.97 -9.39 -14.72
C PRO A 11 13.14 -9.46 -13.73
N GLY A 12 12.81 -9.76 -12.48
CA GLY A 12 13.77 -10.03 -11.41
C GLY A 12 14.16 -8.78 -10.60
N VAL A 13 15.15 -8.99 -9.71
CA VAL A 13 15.71 -7.95 -8.84
C VAL A 13 17.10 -7.58 -9.34
N ARG A 14 17.37 -6.27 -9.43
CA ARG A 14 18.69 -5.73 -9.77
C ARG A 14 19.25 -4.96 -8.59
N VAL A 15 20.45 -5.31 -8.17
CA VAL A 15 21.19 -4.60 -7.13
C VAL A 15 22.32 -3.85 -7.79
N VAL A 16 22.36 -2.53 -7.63
CA VAL A 16 23.41 -1.65 -8.17
C VAL A 16 24.23 -1.12 -7.02
N GLN A 17 25.48 -1.54 -6.94
CA GLN A 17 26.43 -1.13 -5.93
C GLN A 17 27.50 -0.20 -6.53
N GLY A 18 27.93 0.79 -5.77
CA GLY A 18 28.99 1.72 -6.18
C GLY A 18 29.20 2.80 -5.13
N GLY A 19 30.34 3.47 -5.16
CA GLY A 19 30.69 4.57 -4.27
C GLY A 19 29.83 5.83 -4.49
N PRO A 20 30.01 6.86 -3.66
CA PRO A 20 29.43 8.18 -3.89
C PRO A 20 29.83 8.73 -5.28
N GLY A 21 28.95 9.43 -5.96
CA GLY A 21 29.23 10.07 -7.26
C GLY A 21 29.33 9.13 -8.48
N THR A 22 29.17 7.81 -8.33
CA THR A 22 29.23 6.86 -9.46
C THR A 22 28.01 6.84 -10.37
N GLY A 23 27.04 7.73 -10.14
CA GLY A 23 25.85 7.87 -10.98
C GLY A 23 24.72 6.87 -10.73
N LYS A 24 24.72 6.15 -9.60
CA LYS A 24 23.68 5.15 -9.27
C LYS A 24 22.25 5.66 -9.43
N THR A 25 21.99 6.87 -8.93
CA THR A 25 20.66 7.49 -9.04
C THR A 25 20.31 7.80 -10.50
N ALA A 26 21.26 8.33 -11.27
CA ALA A 26 21.04 8.60 -12.69
C ALA A 26 20.73 7.31 -13.45
N VAL A 27 21.49 6.24 -13.20
CA VAL A 27 21.26 4.91 -13.80
C VAL A 27 19.86 4.39 -13.44
N ALA A 28 19.43 4.53 -12.19
CA ALA A 28 18.11 4.10 -11.75
C ALA A 28 16.98 4.87 -12.48
N LEU A 29 17.12 6.18 -12.63
CA LEU A 29 16.13 7.03 -13.31
C LEU A 29 16.10 6.75 -14.82
N HIS A 30 17.24 6.66 -15.49
CA HIS A 30 17.31 6.28 -16.89
C HIS A 30 16.75 4.87 -17.14
N ARG A 31 16.98 3.93 -16.21
CA ARG A 31 16.36 2.61 -16.27
C ARG A 31 14.84 2.69 -16.15
N ALA A 32 14.32 3.48 -15.21
CA ALA A 32 12.87 3.67 -15.07
C ALA A 32 12.27 4.22 -16.38
N ALA A 33 12.86 5.24 -16.95
CA ALA A 33 12.44 5.80 -18.23
C ALA A 33 12.53 4.78 -19.38
N TYR A 34 13.65 4.05 -19.49
CA TYR A 34 13.81 3.00 -20.49
C TYR A 34 12.74 1.91 -20.37
N LEU A 35 12.45 1.43 -19.16
CA LEU A 35 11.43 0.40 -18.93
C LEU A 35 10.02 0.91 -19.25
N LEU A 36 9.69 2.14 -18.88
CA LEU A 36 8.42 2.79 -19.22
C LEU A 36 8.24 2.89 -20.75
N TYR A 37 9.29 3.28 -21.44
CA TYR A 37 9.27 3.38 -22.91
C TYR A 37 9.11 2.00 -23.57
N THR A 38 9.93 1.01 -23.19
CA THR A 38 9.95 -0.31 -23.83
C THR A 38 8.79 -1.22 -23.43
N ASN A 39 8.18 -0.99 -22.26
CA ASN A 39 7.07 -1.80 -21.74
C ASN A 39 5.79 -0.96 -21.52
N ARG A 40 5.53 -0.01 -22.39
CA ARG A 40 4.49 1.01 -22.25
C ARG A 40 3.11 0.43 -21.98
N GLU A 41 2.68 -0.59 -22.73
CA GLU A 41 1.35 -1.20 -22.56
C GLU A 41 1.16 -1.81 -21.17
N ARG A 42 2.19 -2.43 -20.62
CA ARG A 42 2.16 -3.05 -19.31
C ARG A 42 2.29 -2.03 -18.17
N LEU A 43 3.25 -1.12 -18.28
CA LEU A 43 3.60 -0.18 -17.22
C LEU A 43 2.67 1.04 -17.19
N SER A 44 1.98 1.39 -18.29
CA SER A 44 0.93 2.42 -18.24
C SER A 44 -0.22 2.06 -17.30
N LYS A 45 -0.49 0.76 -17.13
CA LYS A 45 -1.53 0.26 -16.20
C LYS A 45 -0.99 -0.01 -14.79
N ALA A 46 0.23 -0.54 -14.69
CA ALA A 46 0.84 -0.93 -13.41
C ALA A 46 1.56 0.22 -12.71
N GLY A 47 2.07 1.20 -13.46
CA GLY A 47 2.92 2.29 -12.97
C GLY A 47 4.33 1.85 -12.62
N VAL A 48 5.18 2.83 -12.33
CA VAL A 48 6.51 2.65 -11.75
C VAL A 48 6.58 3.41 -10.43
N LEU A 49 6.96 2.75 -9.36
CA LEU A 49 7.15 3.38 -8.05
C LEU A 49 8.65 3.60 -7.81
N VAL A 50 9.02 4.85 -7.56
CA VAL A 50 10.36 5.24 -7.10
C VAL A 50 10.29 5.59 -5.62
N VAL A 51 11.06 4.87 -4.81
CA VAL A 51 11.14 5.12 -3.36
C VAL A 51 12.50 5.69 -3.01
N GLY A 52 12.52 6.81 -2.32
CA GLY A 52 13.75 7.49 -1.90
C GLY A 52 13.83 7.75 -0.39
N PRO A 53 15.00 8.21 0.08
CA PRO A 53 15.28 8.34 1.51
C PRO A 53 14.54 9.50 2.18
N SER A 54 14.18 10.55 1.44
CA SER A 54 13.53 11.74 1.99
C SER A 54 12.66 12.44 0.95
N ASN A 55 11.72 13.25 1.41
CA ASN A 55 10.87 14.06 0.51
C ASN A 55 11.70 15.08 -0.29
N SER A 56 12.73 15.68 0.30
CA SER A 56 13.62 16.61 -0.41
C SER A 56 14.35 15.91 -1.56
N PHE A 57 14.80 14.68 -1.35
CA PHE A 57 15.41 13.87 -2.40
C PHE A 57 14.39 13.54 -3.50
N MET A 58 13.17 13.15 -3.13
CA MET A 58 12.11 12.86 -4.11
C MET A 58 11.73 14.08 -4.92
N TRP A 59 11.65 15.25 -4.29
CA TRP A 59 11.39 16.51 -5.00
C TRP A 59 12.48 16.88 -6.02
N TYR A 60 13.76 16.62 -5.70
CA TYR A 60 14.84 16.76 -6.68
C TYR A 60 14.64 15.81 -7.87
N ILE A 61 14.32 14.54 -7.63
CA ILE A 61 14.09 13.53 -8.67
C ILE A 61 12.89 13.90 -9.55
N GLU A 62 11.81 14.41 -8.95
CA GLU A 62 10.61 14.87 -9.66
C GLU A 62 10.88 15.94 -10.71
N ARG A 63 11.89 16.76 -10.47
CA ARG A 63 12.33 17.78 -11.44
C ARG A 63 13.20 17.22 -12.58
N VAL A 64 13.87 16.11 -12.36
CA VAL A 64 14.75 15.47 -13.35
C VAL A 64 13.97 14.52 -14.27
N LEU A 65 13.02 13.78 -13.76
CA LEU A 65 12.26 12.76 -14.52
C LEU A 65 11.48 13.33 -15.71
N PRO A 66 10.77 14.47 -15.64
CA PRO A 66 10.09 15.03 -16.80
C PRO A 66 11.02 15.35 -17.99
N SER A 67 12.29 15.66 -17.71
CA SER A 67 13.29 15.86 -18.78
C SER A 67 13.58 14.58 -19.57
N LEU A 68 13.17 13.43 -19.04
CA LEU A 68 13.26 12.13 -19.72
C LEU A 68 11.96 11.76 -20.48
N GLY A 69 10.94 12.65 -20.48
CA GLY A 69 9.71 12.49 -21.26
C GLY A 69 8.67 11.54 -20.69
N GLU A 70 8.80 11.11 -19.43
CA GLU A 70 7.94 10.10 -18.83
C GLU A 70 7.04 10.64 -17.70
N THR A 71 5.75 10.31 -17.73
CA THR A 71 4.73 10.79 -16.78
C THR A 71 4.13 9.69 -15.89
N GLY A 72 4.42 8.42 -16.13
CA GLY A 72 3.83 7.28 -15.41
C GLY A 72 4.58 6.84 -14.15
N VAL A 73 5.27 7.76 -13.47
CA VAL A 73 6.09 7.45 -12.28
C VAL A 73 5.45 8.02 -11.02
N VAL A 74 5.22 7.16 -10.04
CA VAL A 74 4.81 7.55 -8.68
C VAL A 74 6.05 7.63 -7.80
N MET A 75 6.22 8.73 -7.10
CA MET A 75 7.37 8.98 -6.24
C MET A 75 6.97 9.06 -4.78
N ALA A 76 7.67 8.35 -3.92
CA ALA A 76 7.42 8.36 -2.49
C ALA A 76 8.72 8.27 -1.68
N SER A 77 8.73 8.89 -0.51
CA SER A 77 9.66 8.54 0.56
C SER A 77 9.03 7.48 1.48
N LEU A 78 9.82 6.86 2.35
CA LEU A 78 9.27 5.96 3.37
C LEU A 78 8.20 6.65 4.23
N ALA A 79 8.34 7.95 4.46
CA ALA A 79 7.39 8.74 5.24
C ALA A 79 6.05 8.99 4.53
N THR A 80 6.02 8.93 3.21
CA THR A 80 4.83 9.19 2.37
C THR A 80 4.36 7.98 1.58
N LEU A 81 4.98 6.81 1.80
CA LEU A 81 4.71 5.59 1.05
C LEU A 81 3.25 5.11 1.19
N TYR A 82 2.63 5.37 2.34
CA TYR A 82 1.23 5.04 2.55
C TYR A 82 0.35 6.29 2.33
N PRO A 83 -0.57 6.29 1.33
CA PRO A 83 -1.42 7.43 1.06
C PRO A 83 -2.30 7.80 2.26
N GLY A 84 -2.43 9.09 2.53
CA GLY A 84 -3.26 9.61 3.62
C GLY A 84 -2.63 9.55 5.02
N LEU A 85 -1.42 8.99 5.16
CA LEU A 85 -0.67 9.05 6.40
C LEU A 85 0.54 9.99 6.28
N ARG A 86 0.69 10.83 7.29
CA ARG A 86 1.88 11.66 7.45
C ARG A 86 2.76 11.06 8.56
N ALA A 87 3.88 10.47 8.19
CA ALA A 87 4.86 10.02 9.17
C ALA A 87 5.58 11.23 9.79
N VAL A 88 5.76 11.19 11.11
CA VAL A 88 6.55 12.15 11.88
C VAL A 88 7.80 11.43 12.36
N PRO A 89 8.99 12.05 12.27
CA PRO A 89 10.21 11.47 12.81
C PRO A 89 10.07 11.16 14.31
N GLU A 90 10.59 10.03 14.74
CA GLU A 90 10.72 9.70 16.16
C GLU A 90 12.06 10.22 16.66
N GLU A 91 12.02 11.12 17.65
CA GLU A 91 13.21 11.77 18.22
C GLU A 91 13.92 10.85 19.22
N ASP A 92 13.16 10.05 19.97
CA ASP A 92 13.72 9.11 20.93
C ASP A 92 14.26 7.86 20.20
N ARG A 93 15.57 7.67 20.26
CA ARG A 93 16.25 6.55 19.60
C ARG A 93 15.82 5.18 20.14
N ALA A 94 15.50 5.05 21.43
CA ALA A 94 15.07 3.79 22.01
C ALA A 94 13.67 3.44 21.52
N VAL A 95 12.77 4.42 21.46
CA VAL A 95 11.42 4.27 20.89
C VAL A 95 11.49 3.96 19.40
N ALA A 96 12.36 4.65 18.64
CA ALA A 96 12.56 4.40 17.21
C ALA A 96 13.07 2.96 16.95
N ALA A 97 14.04 2.49 17.74
CA ALA A 97 14.55 1.13 17.66
C ALA A 97 13.45 0.09 17.97
N LEU A 98 12.63 0.34 18.99
CA LEU A 98 11.51 -0.54 19.35
C LEU A 98 10.46 -0.59 18.25
N LYS A 99 10.07 0.57 17.70
CA LYS A 99 9.11 0.66 16.57
C LYS A 99 9.62 -0.02 15.31
N GLY A 100 10.93 0.06 15.05
CA GLY A 100 11.60 -0.58 13.91
C GLY A 100 11.90 -2.07 14.08
N ASP A 101 11.70 -2.65 15.27
CA ASP A 101 11.98 -4.05 15.55
C ASP A 101 11.00 -4.98 14.81
N LEU A 102 11.52 -6.01 14.15
CA LEU A 102 10.69 -6.99 13.43
C LEU A 102 9.65 -7.70 14.33
N ARG A 103 9.88 -7.76 15.65
CA ARG A 103 8.91 -8.28 16.61
C ARG A 103 7.61 -7.47 16.63
N MET A 104 7.65 -6.19 16.24
CA MET A 104 6.45 -5.34 16.09
C MET A 104 5.47 -5.87 15.06
N VAL A 105 5.93 -6.62 14.05
CA VAL A 105 5.03 -7.31 13.09
C VAL A 105 4.07 -8.25 13.83
N LYS A 106 4.55 -8.98 14.84
CA LYS A 106 3.70 -9.88 15.66
C LYS A 106 2.71 -9.09 16.50
N VAL A 107 3.15 -7.96 17.08
CA VAL A 107 2.29 -7.07 17.87
C VAL A 107 1.17 -6.51 17.01
N ILE A 108 1.51 -5.97 15.84
CA ILE A 108 0.54 -5.42 14.88
C ILE A 108 -0.46 -6.50 14.42
N LYS A 109 0.03 -7.71 14.07
CA LYS A 109 -0.85 -8.82 13.71
C LYS A 109 -1.85 -9.17 14.81
N ARG A 110 -1.41 -9.19 16.07
CA ARG A 110 -2.30 -9.42 17.22
C ARG A 110 -3.31 -8.28 17.39
N ALA A 111 -2.85 -7.03 17.34
CA ALA A 111 -3.72 -5.87 17.45
C ALA A 111 -4.82 -5.86 16.36
N VAL A 112 -4.47 -6.22 15.12
CA VAL A 112 -5.45 -6.39 14.02
C VAL A 112 -6.42 -7.53 14.33
N ALA A 113 -5.92 -8.69 14.77
CA ALA A 113 -6.77 -9.83 15.11
C ALA A 113 -7.75 -9.51 16.25
N ASP A 114 -7.30 -8.75 17.27
CA ASP A 114 -8.14 -8.31 18.39
C ASP A 114 -9.27 -7.37 17.96
N ARG A 115 -9.09 -6.63 16.88
CA ARG A 115 -10.12 -5.75 16.30
C ARG A 115 -11.11 -6.49 15.39
N GLN A 116 -10.79 -7.70 14.96
CA GLN A 116 -11.65 -8.53 14.12
C GLN A 116 -12.64 -9.38 14.93
N LYS A 117 -13.11 -8.89 16.06
CA LYS A 117 -14.10 -9.61 16.88
C LYS A 117 -15.50 -9.51 16.28
N VAL A 118 -16.25 -10.60 16.37
CA VAL A 118 -17.69 -10.58 16.13
C VAL A 118 -18.36 -9.95 17.34
N PRO A 119 -19.31 -9.02 17.18
CA PRO A 119 -20.07 -8.49 18.30
C PRO A 119 -20.73 -9.62 19.09
N ALA A 120 -20.75 -9.48 20.41
CA ALA A 120 -21.42 -10.48 21.27
C ALA A 120 -22.95 -10.36 21.22
N ARG A 121 -23.47 -9.18 20.89
CA ARG A 121 -24.90 -8.84 20.81
C ARG A 121 -25.17 -8.10 19.51
N ALA A 122 -26.42 -8.12 19.07
CA ALA A 122 -26.90 -7.31 17.98
C ALA A 122 -26.70 -5.81 18.29
N GLN A 123 -26.46 -5.04 17.26
CA GLN A 123 -26.27 -3.57 17.33
C GLN A 123 -27.30 -2.92 16.42
N LEU A 124 -27.98 -1.91 16.92
CA LEU A 124 -28.85 -1.06 16.12
C LEU A 124 -28.01 0.02 15.45
N LEU A 125 -28.14 0.12 14.14
CA LEU A 125 -27.51 1.13 13.30
C LEU A 125 -28.60 2.05 12.77
N ASN A 126 -28.50 3.35 13.05
CA ASN A 126 -29.43 4.31 12.45
C ASN A 126 -28.91 4.71 11.06
N VAL A 127 -29.68 4.41 10.03
CA VAL A 127 -29.39 4.76 8.64
C VAL A 127 -30.54 5.65 8.15
N GLU A 128 -30.25 6.94 7.98
CA GLU A 128 -31.21 7.94 7.49
C GLU A 128 -32.55 7.98 8.26
N GLY A 129 -32.48 7.75 9.58
CA GLY A 129 -33.66 7.74 10.45
C GLY A 129 -34.32 6.38 10.63
N THR A 130 -33.89 5.34 9.93
CA THR A 130 -34.38 3.97 10.09
C THR A 130 -33.36 3.15 10.89
N ASP A 131 -33.86 2.46 11.92
CA ASP A 131 -33.02 1.59 12.74
C ASP A 131 -32.89 0.18 12.11
N VAL A 132 -31.68 -0.21 11.78
CA VAL A 132 -31.38 -1.52 11.18
C VAL A 132 -30.53 -2.35 12.14
N GLU A 133 -30.92 -3.58 12.38
CA GLU A 133 -30.22 -4.46 13.29
C GLU A 133 -29.08 -5.22 12.60
N LEU A 134 -27.84 -4.96 13.05
CA LEU A 134 -26.65 -5.73 12.70
C LEU A 134 -26.47 -6.88 13.69
N THR A 135 -26.77 -8.11 13.26
CA THR A 135 -26.66 -9.29 14.14
C THR A 135 -25.26 -9.91 14.13
N PRO A 136 -24.88 -10.62 15.21
CA PRO A 136 -23.62 -11.38 15.24
C PRO A 136 -23.51 -12.43 14.13
N GLU A 137 -24.64 -13.00 13.68
CA GLU A 137 -24.73 -13.97 12.60
C GLU A 137 -24.32 -13.37 11.26
N MET A 138 -24.83 -12.18 10.92
CA MET A 138 -24.47 -11.44 9.72
C MET A 138 -22.95 -11.18 9.67
N VAL A 139 -22.40 -10.73 10.80
CA VAL A 139 -20.95 -10.47 10.90
C VAL A 139 -20.13 -11.75 10.76
N ARG A 140 -20.55 -12.86 11.36
CA ARG A 140 -19.89 -14.18 11.21
C ARG A 140 -19.94 -14.69 9.78
N SER A 141 -21.09 -14.63 9.14
CA SER A 141 -21.31 -15.04 7.75
C SER A 141 -20.43 -14.23 6.80
N ALA A 142 -20.51 -12.91 6.87
CA ALA A 142 -19.69 -12.02 6.06
C ALA A 142 -18.18 -12.26 6.25
N ARG A 143 -17.74 -12.44 7.50
CA ARG A 143 -16.35 -12.74 7.84
C ARG A 143 -15.89 -14.09 7.26
N SER A 144 -16.71 -15.13 7.38
CA SER A 144 -16.41 -16.46 6.82
C SER A 144 -16.23 -16.39 5.31
N ARG A 145 -17.17 -15.76 4.62
CA ARG A 145 -17.13 -15.57 3.16
C ARG A 145 -15.92 -14.75 2.72
N ALA A 146 -15.61 -13.66 3.43
CA ALA A 146 -14.44 -12.85 3.13
C ALA A 146 -13.13 -13.65 3.27
N ARG A 147 -13.01 -14.47 4.32
CA ARG A 147 -11.84 -15.33 4.55
C ARG A 147 -11.70 -16.45 3.53
N SER A 148 -12.81 -17.03 3.07
CA SER A 148 -12.79 -18.10 2.06
C SER A 148 -12.26 -17.65 0.70
N THR A 149 -12.17 -16.34 0.45
CA THR A 149 -11.55 -15.81 -0.78
C THR A 149 -10.04 -16.04 -0.87
N GLY A 150 -9.36 -16.37 0.25
CA GLY A 150 -7.91 -16.50 0.34
C GLY A 150 -7.12 -15.21 0.11
N LYS A 151 -7.81 -14.07 -0.04
CA LYS A 151 -7.18 -12.77 -0.32
C LYS A 151 -6.48 -12.18 0.91
N PRO A 152 -5.48 -11.29 0.70
CA PRO A 152 -4.89 -10.49 1.77
C PRO A 152 -5.95 -9.72 2.57
N HIS A 153 -5.65 -9.41 3.83
CA HIS A 153 -6.61 -8.79 4.76
C HIS A 153 -7.34 -7.57 4.20
N ASN A 154 -6.64 -6.63 3.57
CA ASN A 154 -7.26 -5.40 3.08
C ASN A 154 -8.25 -5.66 1.93
N GLU A 155 -7.94 -6.59 1.03
CA GLU A 155 -8.85 -6.98 -0.06
C GLU A 155 -10.04 -7.82 0.47
N ALA A 156 -9.78 -8.74 1.40
CA ALA A 156 -10.83 -9.51 2.06
C ALA A 156 -11.78 -8.60 2.88
N ARG A 157 -11.27 -7.50 3.45
CA ARG A 157 -12.09 -6.50 4.14
C ARG A 157 -13.10 -5.83 3.20
N GLU A 158 -12.72 -5.53 1.97
CA GLU A 158 -13.67 -4.98 0.98
C GLU A 158 -14.82 -5.96 0.71
N THR A 159 -14.50 -7.24 0.55
CA THR A 159 -15.52 -8.29 0.38
C THR A 159 -16.44 -8.38 1.60
N PHE A 160 -15.86 -8.33 2.80
CA PHE A 160 -16.62 -8.32 4.06
C PHE A 160 -17.62 -7.16 4.12
N VAL A 161 -17.15 -5.95 3.83
CA VAL A 161 -18.00 -4.74 3.86
C VAL A 161 -19.12 -4.83 2.80
N LYS A 162 -18.81 -5.26 1.57
CA LYS A 162 -19.81 -5.43 0.50
C LYS A 162 -20.92 -6.41 0.89
N ILE A 163 -20.57 -7.53 1.54
CA ILE A 163 -21.55 -8.53 2.00
C ILE A 163 -22.45 -7.93 3.08
N LEU A 164 -21.86 -7.28 4.09
CA LEU A 164 -22.64 -6.65 5.17
C LEU A 164 -23.57 -5.56 4.66
N LEU A 165 -23.08 -4.68 3.80
CA LEU A 165 -23.90 -3.63 3.22
C LEU A 165 -25.09 -4.22 2.46
N LYS A 166 -24.87 -5.27 1.64
CA LYS A 166 -25.95 -5.94 0.92
C LYS A 166 -27.01 -6.53 1.87
N GLU A 167 -26.58 -7.18 2.96
CA GLU A 167 -27.50 -7.78 3.93
C GLU A 167 -28.26 -6.69 4.73
N LEU A 168 -27.61 -5.57 5.04
CA LEU A 168 -28.26 -4.43 5.73
C LEU A 168 -29.26 -3.71 4.83
N THR A 169 -28.91 -3.49 3.54
CA THR A 169 -29.84 -2.87 2.57
C THR A 169 -31.08 -3.73 2.39
N ALA A 170 -30.95 -5.04 2.29
CA ALA A 170 -32.11 -5.93 2.17
C ALA A 170 -33.07 -5.81 3.37
N LYS A 171 -32.58 -5.50 4.57
CA LYS A 171 -33.41 -5.25 5.76
C LYS A 171 -34.02 -3.85 5.82
N LEU A 172 -33.50 -2.91 5.06
CA LEU A 172 -34.10 -1.56 4.94
C LEU A 172 -35.31 -1.57 3.99
N ASP A 173 -35.32 -2.52 3.05
CA ASP A 173 -36.38 -2.65 2.03
C ASP A 173 -37.55 -3.52 2.53
N GLU A 174 -37.44 -4.16 3.73
CA GLU A 174 -38.52 -4.92 4.41
C GLU A 174 -39.35 -4.03 5.33
#